data_26fad20843e9b1f553cdee7e10331108
#
_entry.id   26fad20843e9b1f553cdee7e10331108
#
_cell.length_a   1.000
_cell.length_b   1.000
_cell.length_c   1.000
_cell.angle_alpha   90.00
_cell.angle_beta   90.00
_cell.angle_gamma   90.00
#
_symmetry.space_group_name_H-M   'P 1'
#
loop_
_entity.id
_entity.type
_entity.pdbx_description
1 polymer ?
#
loop_
_entity_poly.entity_id
_entity_poly.type
_entity_poly.pdbx_seq_one_letter_code
_entity_poly.pdbx_strand_id
1 'polypeptide(L)'
;MNKLKSISTKLGNEIKLIGDEHAKVLIIGVFHGDEPQGKFLIEEYLKHNSTENLLFIPCLNPDGMKLKQRTNANGVDLNRNFPTKNWGEDGSEAGSKKEDYYGGSAPASETETQFLTDTINEFKPELILTLHAPYKVVNYDGPAEKIAEIISD
;
A
#
# COMPACT_ATOMS: atom_id res chain seq x y z
N MET A 1 20.75 -1.02 -3.70
CA MET A 1 19.51 -0.87 -2.91
C MET A 1 19.48 -1.93 -1.82
N ASN A 2 19.25 -1.53 -0.58
CA ASN A 2 19.21 -2.44 0.56
C ASN A 2 17.80 -3.01 0.71
N LYS A 3 17.61 -4.32 0.42
CA LYS A 3 16.38 -5.05 0.70
C LYS A 3 16.39 -5.44 2.17
N LEU A 4 15.46 -4.90 2.94
CA LEU A 4 15.36 -5.13 4.38
C LEU A 4 14.51 -6.37 4.71
N LYS A 5 13.37 -6.50 4.00
CA LYS A 5 12.38 -7.56 4.27
C LYS A 5 11.66 -7.96 2.99
N SER A 6 11.19 -9.19 2.92
CA SER A 6 10.29 -9.61 1.84
C SER A 6 9.42 -10.78 2.26
N ILE A 7 8.30 -10.94 1.55
CA ILE A 7 7.36 -12.05 1.72
C ILE A 7 6.83 -12.50 0.36
N SER A 8 6.44 -13.77 0.25
CA SER A 8 5.76 -14.30 -0.92
C SER A 8 4.25 -14.21 -0.75
N THR A 9 3.57 -13.79 -1.81
CA THR A 9 2.11 -13.76 -1.90
C THR A 9 1.53 -15.12 -2.28
N LYS A 10 0.20 -15.22 -2.35
CA LYS A 10 -0.53 -16.45 -2.73
C LYS A 10 -0.10 -17.03 -4.07
N LEU A 11 0.17 -16.19 -5.07
CA LEU A 11 0.63 -16.64 -6.40
C LEU A 11 2.16 -16.74 -6.53
N GLY A 12 2.89 -16.62 -5.40
CA GLY A 12 4.34 -16.73 -5.36
C GLY A 12 5.09 -15.48 -5.85
N ASN A 13 4.40 -14.34 -6.02
CA ASN A 13 5.07 -13.08 -6.28
C ASN A 13 5.64 -12.51 -4.98
N GLU A 14 6.64 -11.63 -5.09
CA GLU A 14 7.36 -11.11 -3.91
C GLU A 14 6.93 -9.66 -3.61
N ILE A 15 6.59 -9.39 -2.35
CA ILE A 15 6.51 -8.04 -1.79
C ILE A 15 7.84 -7.74 -1.14
N LYS A 16 8.40 -6.55 -1.37
CA LYS A 16 9.71 -6.13 -0.85
C LYS A 16 9.59 -4.84 -0.07
N LEU A 17 10.28 -4.78 1.07
CA LEU A 17 10.62 -3.55 1.76
C LEU A 17 12.08 -3.20 1.43
N ILE A 18 12.29 -1.97 0.95
CA ILE A 18 13.60 -1.47 0.48
C ILE A 18 13.85 -0.13 1.16
N GLY A 19 15.08 0.16 1.53
CA GLY A 19 15.46 1.49 1.98
C GLY A 19 16.34 1.53 3.21
N ASP A 20 16.10 2.56 4.04
CA ASP A 20 16.82 2.84 5.28
C ASP A 20 16.01 2.33 6.47
N GLU A 21 16.59 1.46 7.28
CA GLU A 21 15.93 0.89 8.47
C GLU A 21 15.60 1.93 9.56
N HIS A 22 16.21 3.10 9.53
CA HIS A 22 15.95 4.21 10.44
C HIS A 22 15.00 5.28 9.86
N ALA A 23 14.48 5.03 8.66
CA ALA A 23 13.62 5.99 7.97
C ALA A 23 12.32 6.25 8.71
N LYS A 24 11.85 7.50 8.60
CA LYS A 24 10.59 7.98 9.17
C LYS A 24 9.47 8.12 8.15
N VAL A 25 9.78 7.93 6.88
CA VAL A 25 8.82 8.02 5.78
C VAL A 25 8.74 6.70 5.06
N LEU A 26 7.53 6.15 4.95
CA LEU A 26 7.22 4.94 4.18
C LEU A 26 6.39 5.31 2.95
N ILE A 27 6.85 4.93 1.77
CA ILE A 27 6.19 5.18 0.49
C ILE A 27 5.74 3.85 -0.11
N ILE A 28 4.45 3.75 -0.44
CA ILE A 28 3.83 2.50 -0.87
C ILE A 28 3.15 2.70 -2.23
N GLY A 29 3.49 1.84 -3.18
CA GLY A 29 2.82 1.74 -4.47
C GLY A 29 1.95 0.50 -4.57
N VAL A 30 0.96 0.58 -5.47
CA VAL A 30 0.10 -0.55 -5.88
C VAL A 30 -0.63 -1.23 -4.71
N PHE A 31 -1.51 -0.50 -4.04
CA PHE A 31 -2.55 -1.10 -3.19
C PHE A 31 -3.57 -1.87 -4.05
N HIS A 32 -4.00 -1.22 -5.15
CA HIS A 32 -4.87 -1.82 -6.15
C HIS A 32 -4.04 -2.29 -7.35
N GLY A 33 -4.25 -3.52 -7.78
CA GLY A 33 -3.41 -4.11 -8.82
C GLY A 33 -3.61 -3.50 -10.21
N ASP A 34 -4.74 -2.85 -10.46
CA ASP A 34 -5.03 -2.08 -11.68
C ASP A 34 -4.46 -0.65 -11.67
N GLU A 35 -3.75 -0.26 -10.60
CA GLU A 35 -3.08 1.04 -10.42
C GLU A 35 -1.54 0.89 -10.39
N PRO A 36 -0.87 0.42 -11.47
CA PRO A 36 0.56 0.08 -11.45
C PRO A 36 1.50 1.30 -11.42
N GLN A 37 0.97 2.52 -11.59
CA GLN A 37 1.75 3.75 -11.73
C GLN A 37 2.66 4.01 -10.52
N GLY A 38 2.17 3.74 -9.30
CA GLY A 38 2.94 3.92 -8.07
C GLY A 38 4.23 3.11 -8.04
N LYS A 39 4.19 1.86 -8.55
CA LYS A 39 5.40 1.03 -8.68
C LYS A 39 6.42 1.65 -9.63
N PHE A 40 5.99 2.09 -10.80
CA PHE A 40 6.89 2.69 -11.79
C PHE A 40 7.53 3.98 -11.28
N LEU A 41 6.78 4.83 -10.59
CA LEU A 41 7.31 6.04 -9.97
C LEU A 41 8.38 5.74 -8.91
N ILE A 42 8.11 4.78 -8.02
CA ILE A 42 9.08 4.37 -6.99
C ILE A 42 10.31 3.76 -7.63
N GLU A 43 10.16 2.86 -8.59
CA GLU A 43 11.29 2.22 -9.27
C GLU A 43 12.14 3.24 -10.05
N GLU A 44 11.52 4.25 -10.66
CA GLU A 44 12.25 5.33 -11.34
C GLU A 44 13.01 6.21 -10.35
N TYR A 45 12.37 6.58 -9.24
CA TYR A 45 13.04 7.29 -8.16
C TYR A 45 14.28 6.55 -7.66
N LEU A 46 14.15 5.25 -7.41
CA LEU A 46 15.21 4.40 -6.86
C LEU A 46 16.40 4.21 -7.80
N LYS A 47 16.26 4.44 -9.10
CA LYS A 47 17.38 4.39 -10.07
C LYS A 47 18.35 5.57 -9.93
N HIS A 48 17.84 6.71 -9.49
CA HIS A 48 18.56 7.98 -9.56
C HIS A 48 18.81 8.63 -8.21
N ASN A 49 18.22 8.10 -7.13
CA ASN A 49 18.22 8.74 -5.82
C ASN A 49 18.67 7.79 -4.70
N SER A 50 19.14 8.40 -3.60
CA SER A 50 19.41 7.69 -2.35
C SER A 50 18.09 7.23 -1.69
N THR A 51 18.20 6.20 -0.87
CA THR A 51 17.11 5.75 0.02
C THR A 51 17.27 6.28 1.45
N GLU A 52 18.18 7.20 1.68
CA GLU A 52 18.41 7.80 2.99
C GLU A 52 17.11 8.41 3.54
N ASN A 53 16.76 8.07 4.78
CA ASN A 53 15.52 8.47 5.46
C ASN A 53 14.21 8.02 4.80
N LEU A 54 14.25 7.11 3.83
CA LEU A 54 13.08 6.63 3.11
C LEU A 54 12.99 5.10 3.11
N LEU A 55 11.77 4.61 3.34
CA LEU A 55 11.36 3.22 3.13
C LEU A 55 10.40 3.13 1.96
N PHE A 56 10.47 2.05 1.21
CA PHE A 56 9.63 1.81 0.04
C PHE A 56 9.07 0.39 0.04
N ILE A 57 7.77 0.29 -0.28
CA ILE A 57 7.13 -0.92 -0.78
C ILE A 57 6.67 -0.60 -2.21
N PRO A 58 7.47 -0.90 -3.24
CA PRO A 58 7.13 -0.52 -4.61
C PRO A 58 5.82 -1.12 -5.12
N CYS A 59 5.48 -2.32 -4.65
CA CYS A 59 4.26 -3.01 -5.02
C CYS A 59 3.75 -3.85 -3.84
N LEU A 60 2.66 -3.40 -3.22
CA LEU A 60 2.03 -4.12 -2.13
C LEU A 60 1.16 -5.27 -2.64
N ASN A 61 0.53 -5.12 -3.81
CA ASN A 61 -0.38 -6.10 -4.41
C ASN A 61 0.15 -6.62 -5.76
N PRO A 62 1.26 -7.38 -5.76
CA PRO A 62 1.84 -7.88 -7.01
C PRO A 62 0.95 -8.93 -7.71
N ASP A 63 0.13 -9.66 -6.95
CA ASP A 63 -0.80 -10.64 -7.51
C ASP A 63 -1.94 -9.94 -8.26
N GLY A 64 -2.58 -8.94 -7.65
CA GLY A 64 -3.60 -8.12 -8.30
C GLY A 64 -3.07 -7.41 -9.53
N MET A 65 -1.83 -6.87 -9.46
CA MET A 65 -1.18 -6.24 -10.61
C MET A 65 -0.98 -7.23 -11.77
N LYS A 66 -0.56 -8.46 -11.49
CA LYS A 66 -0.41 -9.51 -12.50
C LYS A 66 -1.74 -9.92 -13.12
N LEU A 67 -2.80 -9.96 -12.32
CA LEU A 67 -4.17 -10.27 -12.73
C LEU A 67 -4.90 -9.08 -13.36
N LYS A 68 -4.32 -7.87 -13.29
CA LYS A 68 -4.91 -6.60 -13.76
C LYS A 68 -6.28 -6.32 -13.13
N GLN A 69 -6.39 -6.54 -11.84
CA GLN A 69 -7.60 -6.32 -11.06
C GLN A 69 -7.31 -5.47 -9.83
N ARG A 70 -8.33 -4.76 -9.32
CA ARG A 70 -8.25 -3.94 -8.13
C ARG A 70 -7.80 -4.74 -6.90
N THR A 71 -8.45 -5.87 -6.67
CA THR A 71 -8.28 -6.74 -5.51
C THR A 71 -7.00 -7.58 -5.58
N ASN A 72 -6.63 -8.23 -4.48
CA ASN A 72 -5.58 -9.24 -4.47
C ASN A 72 -6.06 -10.58 -5.07
N ALA A 73 -5.22 -11.63 -5.00
CA ALA A 73 -5.56 -12.97 -5.52
C ALA A 73 -6.69 -13.70 -4.77
N ASN A 74 -7.14 -13.17 -3.64
CA ASN A 74 -8.30 -13.67 -2.88
C ASN A 74 -9.59 -12.88 -3.18
N GLY A 75 -9.53 -11.89 -4.08
CA GLY A 75 -10.66 -10.99 -4.35
C GLY A 75 -10.86 -9.95 -3.24
N VAL A 76 -9.85 -9.67 -2.43
CA VAL A 76 -9.91 -8.72 -1.32
C VAL A 76 -9.35 -7.37 -1.73
N ASP A 77 -10.09 -6.30 -1.48
CA ASP A 77 -9.58 -4.92 -1.55
C ASP A 77 -8.70 -4.67 -0.32
N LEU A 78 -7.40 -4.58 -0.53
CA LEU A 78 -6.44 -4.39 0.56
C LEU A 78 -6.69 -3.09 1.34
N ASN A 79 -7.23 -2.07 0.67
CA ASN A 79 -7.59 -0.80 1.31
C ASN A 79 -8.87 -0.88 2.19
N ARG A 80 -9.48 -2.08 2.28
CA ARG A 80 -10.61 -2.41 3.16
C ARG A 80 -10.26 -3.50 4.18
N ASN A 81 -9.05 -4.04 4.14
CA ASN A 81 -8.66 -5.19 4.96
C ASN A 81 -7.90 -4.83 6.24
N PHE A 82 -7.59 -3.55 6.49
CA PHE A 82 -6.83 -3.14 7.69
C PHE A 82 -7.66 -3.30 8.98
N PRO A 83 -6.98 -3.61 10.12
CA PRO A 83 -7.64 -3.83 11.41
C PRO A 83 -8.03 -2.50 12.08
N THR A 84 -8.87 -1.73 11.41
CA THR A 84 -9.43 -0.47 11.89
C THR A 84 -10.71 -0.71 12.70
N LYS A 85 -11.08 0.24 13.57
CA LYS A 85 -12.30 0.13 14.41
C LYS A 85 -13.58 0.04 13.59
N ASN A 86 -13.56 0.61 12.39
CA ASN A 86 -14.70 0.62 11.45
C ASN A 86 -14.58 -0.44 10.35
N TRP A 87 -13.74 -1.46 10.51
CA TRP A 87 -13.67 -2.54 9.56
C TRP A 87 -15.04 -3.21 9.39
N GLY A 88 -15.50 -3.34 8.14
CA GLY A 88 -16.81 -3.90 7.81
C GLY A 88 -18.00 -2.94 7.99
N GLU A 89 -17.79 -1.70 8.50
CA GLU A 89 -18.86 -0.70 8.67
C GLU A 89 -19.00 0.25 7.49
N ASP A 90 -18.01 0.34 6.64
CA ASP A 90 -17.90 1.37 5.59
C ASP A 90 -18.77 1.13 4.36
N GLY A 91 -19.80 0.32 4.52
CA GLY A 91 -20.81 0.13 3.47
C GLY A 91 -20.22 -0.43 2.18
N SER A 92 -19.10 -1.16 2.27
CA SER A 92 -18.60 -1.99 1.18
C SER A 92 -19.68 -2.92 0.62
N GLU A 93 -20.81 -2.99 1.32
CA GLU A 93 -22.03 -3.67 0.93
C GLU A 93 -23.06 -2.76 0.24
N ALA A 94 -23.01 -1.44 0.41
CA ALA A 94 -24.04 -0.53 -0.07
C ALA A 94 -23.72 0.01 -1.47
N GLY A 95 -24.13 -0.71 -2.50
CA GLY A 95 -24.19 -0.19 -3.87
C GLY A 95 -22.93 -0.33 -4.73
N SER A 96 -21.82 -0.78 -4.17
CA SER A 96 -20.65 -1.21 -4.92
C SER A 96 -20.79 -2.68 -5.31
N LYS A 97 -20.22 -3.07 -6.42
CA LYS A 97 -20.05 -4.50 -6.71
C LYS A 97 -19.25 -5.08 -5.55
N LYS A 98 -19.85 -6.01 -4.80
CA LYS A 98 -19.23 -6.66 -3.63
C LYS A 98 -17.82 -7.18 -3.93
N GLU A 99 -17.58 -7.54 -5.18
CA GLU A 99 -16.32 -8.04 -5.72
C GLU A 99 -15.18 -7.02 -5.69
N ASP A 100 -15.48 -5.73 -5.84
CA ASP A 100 -14.44 -4.68 -5.95
C ASP A 100 -14.03 -4.06 -4.59
N TYR A 101 -14.85 -4.25 -3.54
CA TYR A 101 -14.66 -3.60 -2.23
C TYR A 101 -14.73 -4.57 -1.05
N TYR A 102 -14.61 -5.85 -1.31
CA TYR A 102 -14.63 -6.87 -0.27
C TYR A 102 -13.43 -6.74 0.66
N GLY A 103 -13.67 -6.52 1.95
CA GLY A 103 -12.66 -6.30 3.00
C GLY A 103 -12.00 -7.56 3.56
N GLY A 104 -12.27 -8.74 2.99
CA GLY A 104 -11.73 -10.01 3.48
C GLY A 104 -12.64 -10.72 4.49
N SER A 105 -12.22 -11.90 4.93
CA SER A 105 -12.98 -12.74 5.90
C SER A 105 -12.83 -12.25 7.35
N ALA A 106 -11.79 -11.47 7.61
CA ALA A 106 -11.49 -10.85 8.90
C ALA A 106 -10.55 -9.65 8.68
N PRO A 107 -10.43 -8.73 9.66
CA PRO A 107 -9.40 -7.69 9.63
C PRO A 107 -8.01 -8.32 9.48
N ALA A 108 -7.18 -7.78 8.60
CA ALA A 108 -5.84 -8.29 8.31
C ALA A 108 -5.80 -9.78 7.95
N SER A 109 -6.82 -10.29 7.24
CA SER A 109 -6.83 -11.67 6.75
C SER A 109 -5.77 -11.93 5.67
N GLU A 110 -5.36 -10.88 4.96
CA GLU A 110 -4.48 -10.99 3.79
C GLU A 110 -2.99 -10.85 4.15
N THR A 111 -2.17 -11.65 3.51
CA THR A 111 -0.71 -11.65 3.69
C THR A 111 -0.09 -10.28 3.42
N GLU A 112 -0.60 -9.59 2.41
CA GLU A 112 -0.17 -8.25 2.02
C GLU A 112 -0.45 -7.24 3.14
N THR A 113 -1.64 -7.28 3.71
CA THR A 113 -2.05 -6.41 4.84
C THR A 113 -1.24 -6.72 6.09
N GLN A 114 -1.02 -8.00 6.39
CA GLN A 114 -0.18 -8.41 7.53
C GLN A 114 1.25 -7.91 7.36
N PHE A 115 1.86 -8.08 6.17
CA PHE A 115 3.19 -7.59 5.86
C PHE A 115 3.33 -6.08 6.09
N LEU A 116 2.35 -5.29 5.62
CA LEU A 116 2.37 -3.84 5.82
C LEU A 116 2.16 -3.46 7.29
N THR A 117 1.23 -4.11 7.98
CA THR A 117 0.97 -3.87 9.41
C THR A 117 2.20 -4.19 10.24
N ASP A 118 2.86 -5.31 9.99
CA ASP A 118 4.11 -5.70 10.66
C ASP A 118 5.24 -4.70 10.36
N THR A 119 5.34 -4.23 9.11
CA THR A 119 6.30 -3.21 8.71
C THR A 119 6.08 -1.90 9.46
N ILE A 120 4.84 -1.43 9.57
CA ILE A 120 4.49 -0.22 10.33
C ILE A 120 4.85 -0.38 11.81
N ASN A 121 4.52 -1.52 12.41
CA ASN A 121 4.80 -1.79 13.83
C ASN A 121 6.30 -1.91 14.14
N GLU A 122 7.08 -2.45 13.22
CA GLU A 122 8.51 -2.66 13.34
C GLU A 122 9.28 -1.34 13.16
N PHE A 123 9.06 -0.64 12.05
CA PHE A 123 9.83 0.55 11.66
C PHE A 123 9.25 1.87 12.17
N LYS A 124 7.96 1.90 12.56
CA LYS A 124 7.26 3.05 13.16
C LYS A 124 7.45 4.35 12.36
N PRO A 125 7.10 4.36 11.06
CA PRO A 125 7.20 5.56 10.25
C PRO A 125 6.32 6.68 10.83
N GLU A 126 6.79 7.92 10.73
CA GLU A 126 6.03 9.11 11.15
C GLU A 126 5.10 9.62 10.04
N LEU A 127 5.41 9.25 8.80
CA LEU A 127 4.62 9.56 7.61
C LEU A 127 4.51 8.33 6.71
N ILE A 128 3.31 8.08 6.22
CA ILE A 128 3.04 7.06 5.21
C ILE A 128 2.42 7.75 3.99
N LEU A 129 3.05 7.56 2.82
CA LEU A 129 2.53 8.01 1.53
C LEU A 129 2.08 6.81 0.72
N THR A 130 0.81 6.81 0.29
CA THR A 130 0.26 5.79 -0.58
C THR A 130 -0.01 6.37 -1.98
N LEU A 131 0.48 5.69 -3.00
CA LEU A 131 0.33 6.14 -4.39
C LEU A 131 -0.79 5.37 -5.06
N HIS A 132 -1.87 6.09 -5.36
CA HIS A 132 -3.08 5.60 -6.00
C HIS A 132 -3.31 6.26 -7.37
N ALA A 133 -4.20 5.69 -8.17
CA ALA A 133 -4.76 6.23 -9.41
C ALA A 133 -6.27 5.85 -9.49
N PRO A 134 -7.06 6.46 -10.36
CA PRO A 134 -6.74 7.43 -11.41
C PRO A 134 -6.96 8.90 -11.02
N TYR A 135 -7.38 9.17 -9.78
CA TYR A 135 -7.79 10.52 -9.37
C TYR A 135 -6.58 11.42 -9.10
N LYS A 136 -6.64 12.67 -9.58
CA LYS A 136 -5.64 13.71 -9.32
C LYS A 136 -6.03 14.47 -8.05
N VAL A 137 -5.97 13.80 -6.90
CA VAL A 137 -6.31 14.36 -5.59
C VAL A 137 -5.27 13.92 -4.57
N VAL A 138 -5.04 14.76 -3.60
CA VAL A 138 -4.28 14.42 -2.39
C VAL A 138 -5.27 14.33 -1.24
N ASN A 139 -5.40 13.15 -0.64
CA ASN A 139 -6.16 12.93 0.58
C ASN A 139 -5.21 12.75 1.75
N TYR A 140 -5.62 13.15 2.93
CA TYR A 140 -4.82 12.95 4.13
C TYR A 140 -5.70 12.56 5.32
N ASP A 141 -5.07 11.86 6.26
CA ASP A 141 -5.61 11.51 7.56
C ASP A 141 -4.63 11.94 8.65
N GLY A 142 -5.14 12.22 9.84
CA GLY A 142 -4.32 12.67 10.97
C GLY A 142 -3.70 14.06 10.73
N PRO A 143 -2.54 14.34 11.34
CA PRO A 143 -1.92 15.68 11.29
C PRO A 143 -1.08 15.92 10.01
N ALA A 144 -1.50 15.41 8.85
CA ALA A 144 -0.73 15.46 7.59
C ALA A 144 -1.13 16.61 6.64
N GLU A 145 -2.02 17.53 7.05
CA GLU A 145 -2.56 18.61 6.22
C GLU A 145 -1.47 19.43 5.52
N LYS A 146 -0.48 19.93 6.27
CA LYS A 146 0.61 20.73 5.70
C LYS A 146 1.44 20.01 4.64
N ILE A 147 1.63 18.69 4.81
CA ILE A 147 2.36 17.88 3.85
C ILE A 147 1.48 17.64 2.61
N ALA A 148 0.18 17.41 2.80
CA ALA A 148 -0.76 17.25 1.71
C ALA A 148 -0.84 18.51 0.84
N GLU A 149 -0.84 19.71 1.44
CA GLU A 149 -0.77 21.00 0.73
C GLU A 149 0.49 21.08 -0.15
N ILE A 150 1.68 20.76 0.41
CA ILE A 150 2.95 20.79 -0.35
C ILE A 150 2.95 19.82 -1.54
N ILE A 151 2.30 18.66 -1.39
CA ILE A 151 2.25 17.65 -2.46
C ILE A 151 1.23 18.04 -3.55
N SER A 152 0.19 18.82 -3.20
CA SER A 152 -0.87 19.22 -4.12
C SER A 152 -0.50 20.42 -5.01
N ASP A 153 0.49 21.23 -4.62
CA ASP A 153 1.02 22.38 -5.37
C ASP A 153 1.95 21.94 -6.51
#